data_c7048052c5a8b8c01bc7115879358c97
#
_entry.id   c7048052c5a8b8c01bc7115879358c97
#
_cell.length_a   1.000
_cell.length_b   1.000
_cell.length_c   1.000
_cell.angle_alpha   90.00
_cell.angle_beta   90.00
_cell.angle_gamma   90.00
#
_symmetry.space_group_name_H-M   'P 1'
#
loop_
_entity.id
_entity.type
_entity.pdbx_description
1 polymer ?
#
loop_
_entity_poly.entity_id
_entity_poly.type
_entity_poly.pdbx_seq_one_letter_code
_entity_poly.pdbx_strand_id
1 'polypeptide(L)' 'MTQKMSEFTLNSGDEYIELYKVLKAEGMTSAGAEAKHVIAEGLVLVNNEVETRKRKKLLPGDLVNFNGETVKIVAAQ' A
#
# COMPACT_ATOMS: atom_id res chain seq x y z
N MET A 1 17.99 -3.20 -12.63
CA MET A 1 16.64 -2.66 -12.79
C MET A 1 16.29 -1.80 -11.60
N THR A 2 15.75 -0.63 -11.83
CA THR A 2 15.47 0.33 -10.77
C THR A 2 14.06 0.10 -10.25
N GLN A 3 13.91 -0.11 -8.95
CA GLN A 3 12.60 -0.16 -8.33
C GLN A 3 12.06 1.26 -8.19
N LYS A 4 10.80 1.43 -8.51
CA LYS A 4 10.14 2.70 -8.28
C LYS A 4 9.73 2.78 -6.82
N MET A 5 10.11 3.87 -6.16
CA MET A 5 9.74 4.08 -4.75
C MET A 5 9.03 5.42 -4.61
N SER A 6 7.94 5.43 -3.86
CA SER A 6 7.19 6.64 -3.57
C SER A 6 6.77 6.64 -2.10
N GLU A 7 6.19 7.75 -1.67
CA GLU A 7 5.70 7.89 -0.31
C GLU A 7 4.22 8.23 -0.34
N PHE A 8 3.48 7.66 0.60
CA PHE A 8 2.08 8.03 0.82
C PHE A 8 2.00 8.70 2.18
N THR A 9 1.64 9.97 2.18
CA THR A 9 1.52 10.77 3.41
C THR A 9 0.10 10.65 3.94
N LEU A 10 -0.02 10.25 5.22
CA LEU A 10 -1.32 10.19 5.87
C LEU A 10 -1.91 11.60 6.00
N ASN A 11 -3.23 11.69 5.95
CA ASN A 11 -3.90 12.95 6.19
C ASN A 11 -3.78 13.34 7.66
N SER A 12 -3.81 14.65 7.92
CA SER A 12 -3.79 15.14 9.29
C SER A 12 -4.94 14.53 10.08
N GLY A 13 -4.61 13.95 11.24
CA GLY A 13 -5.59 13.28 12.06
C GLY A 13 -5.75 11.79 11.81
N ASP A 14 -5.21 11.27 10.70
CA ASP A 14 -5.26 9.85 10.42
C ASP A 14 -4.11 9.12 11.11
N GLU A 15 -4.42 8.02 11.76
CA GLU A 15 -3.39 7.19 12.41
C GLU A 15 -2.92 6.05 11.51
N TYR A 16 -3.72 5.66 10.52
CA TYR A 16 -3.41 4.56 9.61
C TYR A 16 -4.18 4.73 8.31
N ILE A 17 -3.83 3.89 7.33
CA ILE A 17 -4.60 3.76 6.11
C ILE A 17 -4.72 2.28 5.77
N GLU A 18 -5.86 1.88 5.20
CA GLU A 18 -6.07 0.50 4.79
C GLU A 18 -5.30 0.20 3.51
N LEU A 19 -4.75 -1.03 3.42
CA LEU A 19 -3.85 -1.44 2.34
C LEU A 19 -4.45 -1.19 0.94
N TYR A 20 -5.71 -1.61 0.69
CA TYR A 20 -6.28 -1.47 -0.64
C TYR A 20 -6.38 0.01 -1.06
N LYS A 21 -6.56 0.91 -0.11
CA LYS A 21 -6.67 2.33 -0.39
C LYS A 21 -5.34 2.92 -0.87
N VAL A 22 -4.22 2.42 -0.34
CA VAL A 22 -2.90 2.86 -0.78
C VAL A 22 -2.66 2.46 -2.24
N LEU A 23 -2.98 1.22 -2.60
CA LEU A 23 -2.80 0.76 -3.97
C LEU A 23 -3.61 1.61 -4.95
N LYS A 24 -4.84 1.94 -4.57
CA LYS A 24 -5.69 2.78 -5.41
C LYS A 24 -5.17 4.21 -5.49
N ALA A 25 -4.82 4.80 -4.35
CA ALA A 25 -4.37 6.20 -4.29
C ALA A 25 -3.07 6.41 -5.05
N GLU A 26 -2.18 5.43 -5.04
CA GLU A 26 -0.89 5.53 -5.73
C GLU A 26 -0.97 5.13 -7.21
N GLY A 27 -2.16 4.82 -7.69
CA GLY A 27 -2.34 4.45 -9.09
C GLY A 27 -1.75 3.09 -9.45
N MET A 28 -1.47 2.26 -8.46
CA MET A 28 -0.92 0.92 -8.69
C MET A 28 -1.99 -0.03 -9.21
N THR A 29 -3.25 0.28 -8.94
CA THR A 29 -4.41 -0.42 -9.49
C THR A 29 -5.39 0.63 -9.97
N SER A 30 -6.25 0.25 -10.93
CA SER A 30 -7.18 1.20 -11.54
C SER A 30 -8.42 1.45 -10.69
N ALA A 31 -8.74 0.54 -9.77
CA ALA A 31 -9.94 0.66 -8.95
C ALA A 31 -9.74 -0.09 -7.64
N GLY A 32 -10.58 0.25 -6.64
CA GLY A 32 -10.52 -0.44 -5.35
C GLY A 32 -10.80 -1.93 -5.46
N ALA A 33 -11.70 -2.34 -6.35
CA ALA A 33 -12.00 -3.76 -6.55
C ALA A 33 -10.78 -4.52 -7.06
N GLU A 34 -10.02 -3.93 -7.99
CA GLU A 34 -8.78 -4.53 -8.47
C GLU A 34 -7.76 -4.63 -7.34
N ALA A 35 -7.65 -3.57 -6.52
CA ALA A 35 -6.72 -3.58 -5.39
C ALA A 35 -7.04 -4.73 -4.44
N LYS A 36 -8.31 -4.91 -4.11
CA LYS A 36 -8.73 -6.00 -3.22
C LYS A 36 -8.43 -7.37 -3.83
N HIS A 37 -8.59 -7.48 -5.15
CA HIS A 37 -8.33 -8.73 -5.85
C HIS A 37 -6.85 -9.11 -5.79
N VAL A 38 -5.95 -8.18 -6.12
CA VAL A 38 -4.51 -8.51 -6.14
C VAL A 38 -3.98 -8.80 -4.74
N ILE A 39 -4.55 -8.16 -3.70
CA ILE A 39 -4.18 -8.47 -2.33
C ILE A 39 -4.60 -9.90 -1.98
N ALA A 40 -5.84 -10.27 -2.31
CA ALA A 40 -6.35 -11.61 -2.02
C ALA A 40 -5.55 -12.69 -2.75
N GLU A 41 -5.01 -12.37 -3.93
CA GLU A 41 -4.20 -13.31 -4.71
C GLU A 41 -2.77 -13.46 -4.19
N GLY A 42 -2.39 -12.71 -3.15
CA GLY A 42 -1.06 -12.82 -2.59
C GLY A 42 0.02 -12.10 -3.38
N LEU A 43 -0.37 -11.12 -4.20
CA LEU A 43 0.57 -10.39 -5.06
C LEU A 43 1.15 -9.15 -4.39
N VAL A 44 0.70 -8.83 -3.18
CA VAL A 44 1.12 -7.63 -2.47
C VAL A 44 1.92 -8.01 -1.23
N LEU A 45 3.04 -7.33 -1.03
CA LEU A 45 3.88 -7.51 0.14
C LEU A 45 3.76 -6.29 1.05
N VAL A 46 3.73 -6.53 2.35
CA VAL A 46 3.84 -5.47 3.35
C VAL A 46 5.05 -5.83 4.21
N ASN A 47 6.02 -4.93 4.25
CA ASN A 47 7.29 -5.17 4.97
C ASN A 47 7.92 -6.50 4.56
N ASN A 48 7.92 -6.77 3.24
CA ASN A 48 8.52 -7.94 2.60
C ASN A 48 7.80 -9.26 2.90
N GLU A 49 6.59 -9.21 3.45
CA GLU A 49 5.79 -10.41 3.69
C GLU A 49 4.49 -10.32 2.91
N VAL A 50 4.05 -11.46 2.36
CA VAL A 50 2.79 -11.51 1.63
C VAL A 50 1.64 -11.12 2.57
N GLU A 51 0.82 -10.18 2.14
CA GLU A 51 -0.33 -9.74 2.90
C GLU A 51 -1.59 -9.97 2.08
N THR A 52 -2.52 -10.77 2.59
CA THR A 52 -3.77 -11.08 1.88
C THR A 52 -4.99 -10.36 2.47
N ARG A 53 -4.80 -9.65 3.57
CA ARG A 53 -5.90 -8.90 4.20
C ARG A 53 -6.01 -7.53 3.52
N LYS A 54 -7.09 -7.33 2.76
CA LYS A 54 -7.27 -6.11 1.99
C LYS A 54 -7.40 -4.86 2.85
N ARG A 55 -7.88 -5.01 4.08
CA ARG A 55 -8.05 -3.89 5.01
C ARG A 55 -6.99 -3.85 6.10
N LYS A 56 -5.83 -4.45 5.82
CA LYS A 56 -4.68 -4.36 6.72
C LYS A 56 -4.38 -2.89 7.01
N LYS A 57 -4.32 -2.54 8.29
CA LYS A 57 -4.00 -1.18 8.72
C LYS A 57 -2.50 -0.94 8.57
N LEU A 58 -2.16 0.08 7.80
CA LEU A 58 -0.76 0.46 7.57
C LEU A 58 -0.45 1.70 8.38
N LEU A 59 0.69 1.66 9.05
CA LEU A 59 1.16 2.73 9.93
C LEU A 59 2.38 3.41 9.30
N PRO A 60 2.72 4.63 9.75
CA PRO A 60 3.96 5.27 9.28
C PRO A 60 5.15 4.34 9.45
N GLY A 61 5.96 4.24 8.43
CA GLY A 61 7.10 3.33 8.39
C GLY A 61 6.85 2.02 7.66
N ASP A 62 5.58 1.65 7.45
CA ASP A 62 5.28 0.43 6.71
C ASP A 62 5.60 0.60 5.23
N LEU A 63 6.08 -0.49 4.62
CA LEU A 63 6.42 -0.52 3.20
C LEU A 63 5.46 -1.46 2.48
N VAL A 64 4.90 -0.98 1.37
CA VAL A 64 4.02 -1.77 0.51
C VAL A 64 4.72 -1.99 -0.81
N ASN A 65 4.77 -3.24 -1.27
CA ASN A 65 5.38 -3.59 -2.55
C ASN A 65 4.36 -4.32 -3.41
N PHE A 66 4.21 -3.87 -4.64
CA PHE A 66 3.35 -4.51 -5.63
C PHE A 66 3.91 -4.24 -7.02
N ASN A 67 4.09 -5.30 -7.79
CA ASN A 67 4.50 -5.19 -9.19
C ASN A 67 5.78 -4.38 -9.40
N GLY A 68 6.76 -4.55 -8.50
CA GLY A 68 8.05 -3.87 -8.60
C GLY A 68 8.05 -2.44 -8.08
N GLU A 69 6.93 -1.94 -7.60
CA GLU A 69 6.83 -0.60 -7.02
C GLU A 69 6.72 -0.69 -5.51
N THR A 70 7.40 0.21 -4.81
CA THR A 70 7.37 0.27 -3.36
C THR A 70 6.82 1.62 -2.90
N VAL A 71 5.90 1.58 -1.93
CA VAL A 71 5.33 2.78 -1.33
C VAL A 71 5.61 2.74 0.17
N LYS A 72 6.19 3.82 0.69
CA LYS A 72 6.40 3.97 2.13
C LYS A 72 5.29 4.84 2.72
N ILE A 73 4.71 4.37 3.80
CA ILE A 73 3.70 5.15 4.51
C ILE A 73 4.42 6.14 5.43
N VAL A 74 4.07 7.41 5.34
CA VAL A 74 4.69 8.43 6.19
C VAL A 74 3.62 9.19 6.95
N ALA A 75 3.99 9.70 8.12
CA ALA A 75 3.06 10.42 8.98
C ALA A 75 2.68 11.77 8.38
N ALA A 76 1.51 12.27 8.76
CA ALA A 76 1.10 13.61 8.40
C ALA A 76 2.07 14.64 8.99
N GLN A 77 2.29 15.71 8.25
CA GLN A 77 3.18 16.79 8.68
C GLN A 77 2.41 18.03 9.08
#